data_2550a7b5c34a81d6edd0edfebd4a2fab
#
_entry.id   2550a7b5c34a81d6edd0edfebd4a2fab
#
_cell.length_a   1.000
_cell.length_b   1.000
_cell.length_c   1.000
_cell.angle_alpha   90.00
_cell.angle_beta   90.00
_cell.angle_gamma   90.00
#
_symmetry.space_group_name_H-M   'P 1'
#
loop_
_entity.id
_entity.type
_entity.pdbx_description
1 polymer ?
#
loop_
_entity_poly.entity_id
_entity_poly.type
_entity_poly.pdbx_seq_one_letter_code
_entity_poly.pdbx_strand_id
1 'polypeptide(L)'
;MTICLVGSEMCIRDSLSMVCTHVIGLRNSIAFACTQGHFQLNVYNPLIIHNTLDAISLISEAMASFNKNCLKGLKVNKKRVNELLNRSLMLVTPLTKVIGYDLASKVALNAYNKNISLKESCMELTDLSEEEFNKYTDPKKMV
;
A
#
# COMPACT_ATOMS: atom_id res chain seq x y z
N MET A 1 13.93 20.25 -5.21
CA MET A 1 13.17 20.62 -3.99
C MET A 1 11.71 20.77 -4.39
N THR A 2 10.89 19.76 -4.12
CA THR A 2 9.45 19.86 -4.34
C THR A 2 8.88 20.76 -3.26
N ILE A 3 8.40 21.94 -3.64
CA ILE A 3 7.70 22.83 -2.71
C ILE A 3 6.44 22.09 -2.29
N CYS A 4 6.43 21.59 -1.05
CA CYS A 4 5.24 21.02 -0.46
C CYS A 4 4.24 22.16 -0.27
N LEU A 5 3.25 22.23 -1.14
CA LEU A 5 2.14 23.17 -0.95
C LEU A 5 1.42 22.79 0.33
N VAL A 6 1.30 23.76 1.25
CA VAL A 6 0.55 23.58 2.51
C VAL A 6 -0.87 23.11 2.18
N GLY A 7 -1.24 21.91 2.69
CA GLY A 7 -2.55 21.29 2.42
C GLY A 7 -2.57 20.27 1.29
N SER A 8 -1.41 19.85 0.74
CA SER A 8 -1.36 18.70 -0.17
C SER A 8 -1.67 17.40 0.59
N GLU A 9 -2.17 16.39 -0.12
CA GLU A 9 -2.46 15.06 0.44
C GLU A 9 -1.24 14.44 1.11
N MET A 10 -0.03 14.76 0.64
CA MET A 10 1.24 14.31 1.25
C MET A 10 1.43 14.95 2.63
N CYS A 11 1.18 16.26 2.78
CA CYS A 11 1.31 16.94 4.07
C CYS A 11 0.28 16.41 5.08
N ILE A 12 -0.93 16.10 4.64
CA ILE A 12 -1.99 15.56 5.50
C ILE A 12 -1.63 14.15 5.97
N ARG A 13 -1.10 13.30 5.08
CA ARG A 13 -0.60 11.98 5.42
C ARG A 13 0.56 12.05 6.41
N ASP A 14 1.49 12.95 6.18
CA ASP A 14 2.67 13.10 7.04
C ASP A 14 2.28 13.64 8.42
N SER A 15 1.27 14.51 8.50
CA SER A 15 0.69 14.98 9.76
C SER A 15 0.10 13.83 10.57
N LEU A 16 -0.65 12.93 9.93
CA LEU A 16 -1.17 11.72 10.61
C LEU A 16 -0.02 10.83 11.11
N SER A 17 1.04 10.65 10.32
CA SER A 17 2.22 9.88 10.72
C SER A 17 2.94 10.50 11.93
N MET A 18 3.03 11.83 12.00
CA MET A 18 3.60 12.54 13.15
C MET A 18 2.75 12.35 14.40
N VAL A 19 1.43 12.43 14.29
CA VAL A 19 0.52 12.14 15.42
C VAL A 19 0.68 10.72 15.90
N CYS A 20 0.74 9.72 15.00
CA CYS A 20 0.98 8.33 15.37
C CYS A 20 2.31 8.17 16.13
N THR A 21 3.37 8.83 15.68
CA THR A 21 4.69 8.79 16.33
C THR A 21 4.61 9.39 17.74
N HIS A 22 3.93 10.54 17.90
CA HIS A 22 3.73 11.17 19.19
C HIS A 22 2.96 10.28 20.16
N VAL A 23 1.89 9.66 19.71
CA VAL A 23 1.07 8.72 20.51
C VAL A 23 1.88 7.48 20.96
N ILE A 24 2.80 6.98 20.12
CA ILE A 24 3.74 5.93 20.55
C ILE A 24 4.62 6.42 21.71
N GLY A 25 5.05 7.69 21.68
CA GLY A 25 5.77 8.30 22.81
C GLY A 25 4.94 8.38 24.08
N LEU A 26 3.68 8.82 23.98
CA LEU A 26 2.74 8.86 25.12
C LEU A 26 2.51 7.45 25.70
N ARG A 27 2.32 6.44 24.85
CA ARG A 27 2.20 5.05 25.26
C ARG A 27 3.40 4.56 26.06
N ASN A 28 4.62 4.89 25.63
CA ASN A 28 5.83 4.51 26.34
C ASN A 28 5.92 5.21 27.72
N SER A 29 5.53 6.49 27.80
CA SER A 29 5.42 7.21 29.06
C SER A 29 4.40 6.56 30.01
N ILE A 30 3.23 6.17 29.50
CA ILE A 30 2.21 5.44 30.27
C ILE A 30 2.78 4.10 30.77
N ALA A 31 3.41 3.32 29.90
CA ALA A 31 3.97 2.04 30.24
C ALA A 31 5.00 2.15 31.38
N PHE A 32 5.89 3.13 31.30
CA PHE A 32 6.85 3.40 32.38
C PHE A 32 6.14 3.84 33.67
N ALA A 33 5.19 4.75 33.60
CA ALA A 33 4.43 5.22 34.74
C ALA A 33 3.69 4.09 35.47
N CYS A 34 3.18 3.08 34.71
CA CYS A 34 2.53 1.91 35.29
C CYS A 34 3.46 1.06 36.15
N THR A 35 4.78 1.08 35.89
CA THR A 35 5.77 0.32 36.69
C THR A 35 6.11 0.95 38.03
N GLN A 36 5.66 2.17 38.30
CA GLN A 36 6.03 2.96 39.46
C GLN A 36 5.07 2.79 40.67
N GLY A 37 4.18 1.80 40.61
CA GLY A 37 3.25 1.51 41.71
C GLY A 37 3.94 0.79 42.87
N HIS A 38 3.63 1.20 44.12
CA HIS A 38 4.08 0.58 45.33
C HIS A 38 2.90 0.33 46.28
N PHE A 39 2.80 -0.90 46.82
CA PHE A 39 1.75 -1.26 47.76
C PHE A 39 0.32 -0.86 47.33
N GLN A 40 -0.05 -1.14 46.07
CA GLN A 40 -1.34 -0.82 45.45
C GLN A 40 -1.60 0.67 45.26
N LEU A 41 -0.62 1.54 45.47
CA LEU A 41 -0.70 2.97 45.16
C LEU A 41 0.25 3.32 44.05
N ASN A 42 -0.28 3.94 43.00
CA ASN A 42 0.52 4.52 41.93
C ASN A 42 0.29 6.03 41.87
N VAL A 43 1.30 6.79 42.28
CA VAL A 43 1.24 8.28 42.28
C VAL A 43 1.27 8.91 40.88
N TYR A 44 1.58 8.10 39.83
CA TYR A 44 1.62 8.55 38.46
C TYR A 44 0.24 8.48 37.75
N ASN A 45 -0.84 8.10 38.45
CA ASN A 45 -2.19 8.04 37.86
C ASN A 45 -2.63 9.32 37.13
N PRO A 46 -2.35 10.54 37.61
CA PRO A 46 -2.67 11.76 36.87
C PRO A 46 -1.95 11.86 35.54
N LEU A 47 -0.69 11.42 35.45
CA LEU A 47 0.09 11.38 34.20
C LEU A 47 -0.48 10.32 33.25
N ILE A 48 -0.83 9.14 33.75
CA ILE A 48 -1.40 8.05 32.96
C ILE A 48 -2.71 8.49 32.31
N ILE A 49 -3.63 9.09 33.08
CA ILE A 49 -4.92 9.52 32.56
C ILE A 49 -4.77 10.68 31.58
N HIS A 50 -3.91 11.65 31.88
CA HIS A 50 -3.65 12.78 30.98
C HIS A 50 -3.14 12.28 29.62
N ASN A 51 -2.07 11.49 29.60
CA ASN A 51 -1.49 10.97 28.36
C ASN A 51 -2.45 10.07 27.59
N THR A 52 -3.32 9.32 28.29
CA THR A 52 -4.32 8.48 27.65
C THR A 52 -5.39 9.31 26.95
N LEU A 53 -5.92 10.33 27.60
CA LEU A 53 -6.94 11.20 27.04
C LEU A 53 -6.38 12.04 25.88
N ASP A 54 -5.15 12.52 26.02
CA ASP A 54 -4.46 13.27 24.96
C ASP A 54 -4.23 12.39 23.73
N ALA A 55 -3.76 11.16 23.90
CA ALA A 55 -3.59 10.20 22.80
C ALA A 55 -4.91 9.94 22.06
N ILE A 56 -6.01 9.75 22.79
CA ILE A 56 -7.34 9.51 22.19
C ILE A 56 -7.80 10.73 21.39
N SER A 57 -7.68 11.94 21.95
CA SER A 57 -8.08 13.19 21.27
C SER A 57 -7.27 13.40 20.00
N LEU A 58 -5.95 13.32 20.08
CA LEU A 58 -5.04 13.52 18.94
C LEU A 58 -5.31 12.54 17.80
N ILE A 59 -5.48 11.25 18.10
CA ILE A 59 -5.78 10.25 17.07
C ILE A 59 -7.15 10.52 16.44
N SER A 60 -8.16 10.81 17.26
CA SER A 60 -9.52 11.05 16.78
C SER A 60 -9.57 12.24 15.82
N GLU A 61 -8.94 13.36 16.20
CA GLU A 61 -8.89 14.55 15.38
C GLU A 61 -8.06 14.35 14.09
N ALA A 62 -6.92 13.68 14.19
CA ALA A 62 -6.07 13.37 13.05
C ALA A 62 -6.77 12.46 12.04
N MET A 63 -7.49 11.42 12.51
CA MET A 63 -8.27 10.52 11.66
C MET A 63 -9.44 11.26 10.98
N ALA A 64 -10.14 12.13 11.69
CA ALA A 64 -11.21 12.93 11.13
C ALA A 64 -10.70 13.89 10.05
N SER A 65 -9.58 14.55 10.31
CA SER A 65 -8.89 15.44 9.36
C SER A 65 -8.42 14.65 8.12
N PHE A 66 -7.78 13.50 8.31
CA PHE A 66 -7.31 12.65 7.22
C PHE A 66 -8.46 12.16 6.34
N ASN A 67 -9.55 11.69 6.95
CA ASN A 67 -10.73 11.28 6.21
C ASN A 67 -11.32 12.43 5.38
N LYS A 68 -11.49 13.61 6.00
CA LYS A 68 -12.09 14.78 5.34
C LYS A 68 -11.25 15.31 4.19
N ASN A 69 -9.94 15.41 4.38
CA ASN A 69 -9.06 16.18 3.50
C ASN A 69 -8.21 15.30 2.58
N CYS A 70 -8.11 13.98 2.84
CA CYS A 70 -7.32 13.07 2.02
C CYS A 70 -8.17 11.96 1.38
N LEU A 71 -8.99 11.24 2.17
CA LEU A 71 -9.71 10.08 1.65
C LEU A 71 -10.99 10.45 0.91
N LYS A 72 -11.71 11.45 1.42
CA LYS A 72 -13.00 11.86 0.84
C LYS A 72 -12.80 12.45 -0.55
N GLY A 73 -13.32 11.76 -1.56
CA GLY A 73 -13.22 12.18 -2.96
C GLY A 73 -12.09 11.50 -3.75
N LEU A 74 -11.32 10.62 -3.13
CA LEU A 74 -10.33 9.79 -3.84
C LEU A 74 -11.00 8.99 -4.96
N LYS A 75 -10.43 9.08 -6.16
CA LYS A 75 -10.90 8.32 -7.33
C LYS A 75 -9.76 7.53 -7.93
N VAL A 76 -10.05 6.29 -8.27
CA VAL A 76 -9.09 5.41 -8.95
C VAL A 76 -8.90 5.90 -10.39
N ASN A 77 -7.65 6.14 -10.77
CA ASN A 77 -7.30 6.36 -12.18
C ASN A 77 -7.28 5.01 -12.92
N LYS A 78 -8.47 4.57 -13.34
CA LYS A 78 -8.66 3.27 -14.01
C LYS A 78 -7.79 3.10 -15.25
N LYS A 79 -7.60 4.19 -16.01
CA LYS A 79 -6.73 4.16 -17.20
C LYS A 79 -5.31 3.79 -16.83
N ARG A 80 -4.74 4.50 -15.84
CA ARG A 80 -3.37 4.25 -15.39
C ARG A 80 -3.19 2.88 -14.75
N VAL A 81 -4.18 2.42 -13.98
CA VAL A 81 -4.16 1.08 -13.38
C VAL A 81 -4.15 0.02 -14.48
N ASN A 82 -5.00 0.13 -15.50
CA ASN A 82 -5.02 -0.82 -16.61
C ASN A 82 -3.73 -0.79 -17.43
N GLU A 83 -3.14 0.37 -17.68
CA GLU A 83 -1.84 0.48 -18.35
C GLU A 83 -0.74 -0.27 -17.58
N LEU A 84 -0.66 -0.04 -16.27
CA LEU A 84 0.33 -0.69 -15.41
C LEU A 84 0.09 -2.21 -15.31
N LEU A 85 -1.16 -2.64 -15.23
CA LEU A 85 -1.53 -4.04 -15.20
C LEU A 85 -1.08 -4.75 -16.49
N ASN A 86 -1.39 -4.17 -17.66
CA ASN A 86 -1.02 -4.75 -18.95
C ASN A 86 0.50 -4.79 -19.19
N ARG A 87 1.26 -3.94 -18.52
CA ARG A 87 2.74 -3.95 -18.54
C ARG A 87 3.35 -4.90 -17.51
N SER A 88 2.53 -5.50 -16.65
CA SER A 88 3.02 -6.37 -15.59
C SER A 88 3.47 -7.71 -16.14
N LEU A 89 4.72 -8.09 -15.89
CA LEU A 89 5.24 -9.42 -16.22
C LEU A 89 4.63 -10.53 -15.36
N MET A 90 3.94 -10.20 -14.27
CA MET A 90 3.22 -11.17 -13.43
C MET A 90 2.11 -11.93 -14.20
N LEU A 91 1.60 -11.34 -15.28
CA LEU A 91 0.61 -11.98 -16.16
C LEU A 91 1.15 -13.20 -16.90
N VAL A 92 2.46 -13.46 -16.86
CA VAL A 92 3.06 -14.69 -17.42
C VAL A 92 2.73 -15.94 -16.59
N THR A 93 2.44 -15.77 -15.30
CA THR A 93 2.24 -16.91 -14.38
C THR A 93 1.15 -17.90 -14.84
N PRO A 94 -0.05 -17.50 -15.27
CA PRO A 94 -1.04 -18.44 -15.76
C PRO A 94 -0.63 -19.14 -17.07
N LEU A 95 0.21 -18.51 -17.88
CA LEU A 95 0.68 -19.09 -19.15
C LEU A 95 1.57 -20.33 -18.92
N THR A 96 2.20 -20.46 -17.76
CA THR A 96 3.03 -21.64 -17.44
C THR A 96 2.27 -22.95 -17.51
N LYS A 97 0.95 -22.91 -17.26
CA LYS A 97 0.07 -24.10 -17.35
C LYS A 97 -0.23 -24.53 -18.81
N VAL A 98 -0.02 -23.62 -19.76
CA VAL A 98 -0.38 -23.82 -21.18
C VAL A 98 0.87 -24.06 -22.02
N ILE A 99 1.90 -23.23 -21.86
CA ILE A 99 3.13 -23.28 -22.66
C ILE A 99 4.33 -23.87 -21.91
N GLY A 100 4.15 -24.26 -20.64
CA GLY A 100 5.22 -24.74 -19.77
C GLY A 100 6.07 -23.61 -19.17
N TYR A 101 6.81 -23.95 -18.11
CA TYR A 101 7.58 -22.96 -17.34
C TYR A 101 8.72 -22.34 -18.16
N ASP A 102 9.48 -23.16 -18.89
CA ASP A 102 10.67 -22.71 -19.61
C ASP A 102 10.33 -21.70 -20.72
N LEU A 103 9.26 -21.98 -21.47
CA LEU A 103 8.83 -21.09 -22.54
C LEU A 103 8.20 -19.80 -21.97
N ALA A 104 7.41 -19.92 -20.91
CA ALA A 104 6.85 -18.76 -20.20
C ALA A 104 7.95 -17.85 -19.64
N SER A 105 9.02 -18.42 -19.08
CA SER A 105 10.20 -17.66 -18.63
C SER A 105 10.89 -16.94 -19.78
N LYS A 106 11.06 -17.58 -20.93
CA LYS A 106 11.65 -16.94 -22.13
C LYS A 106 10.79 -15.81 -22.64
N VAL A 107 9.47 -15.96 -22.64
CA VAL A 107 8.50 -14.92 -23.02
C VAL A 107 8.63 -13.71 -22.10
N ALA A 108 8.70 -13.91 -20.77
CA ALA A 108 8.87 -12.83 -19.82
C ALA A 108 10.22 -12.11 -19.98
N LEU A 109 11.32 -12.84 -20.15
CA LEU A 109 12.66 -12.29 -20.39
C LEU A 109 12.74 -11.51 -21.70
N ASN A 110 12.15 -12.01 -22.76
CA ASN A 110 12.09 -11.32 -24.05
C ASN A 110 11.30 -10.01 -23.95
N ALA A 111 10.14 -10.03 -23.27
CA ALA A 111 9.35 -8.84 -23.00
C ALA A 111 10.14 -7.79 -22.22
N TYR A 112 10.85 -8.21 -21.19
CA TYR A 112 11.69 -7.33 -20.37
C TYR A 112 12.85 -6.73 -21.16
N ASN A 113 13.62 -7.56 -21.87
CA ASN A 113 14.82 -7.13 -22.59
C ASN A 113 14.52 -6.21 -23.79
N LYS A 114 13.43 -6.49 -24.50
CA LYS A 114 12.99 -5.68 -25.64
C LYS A 114 12.10 -4.50 -25.23
N ASN A 115 11.72 -4.38 -23.95
CA ASN A 115 10.77 -3.38 -23.46
C ASN A 115 9.43 -3.37 -24.25
N ILE A 116 8.94 -4.56 -24.61
CA ILE A 116 7.66 -4.79 -25.28
C ILE A 116 6.64 -5.36 -24.29
N SER A 117 5.37 -5.41 -24.67
CA SER A 117 4.34 -6.03 -23.85
C SER A 117 4.53 -7.55 -23.79
N LEU A 118 4.04 -8.16 -22.70
CA LEU A 118 4.05 -9.63 -22.55
C LEU A 118 3.28 -10.30 -23.69
N LYS A 119 2.22 -9.66 -24.18
CA LYS A 119 1.41 -10.12 -25.29
C LYS A 119 2.21 -10.17 -26.59
N GLU A 120 2.90 -9.09 -26.95
CA GLU A 120 3.76 -9.03 -28.13
C GLU A 120 4.86 -10.09 -28.07
N SER A 121 5.50 -10.22 -26.92
CA SER A 121 6.53 -11.25 -26.71
C SER A 121 5.98 -12.67 -26.81
N CYS A 122 4.76 -12.92 -26.34
CA CYS A 122 4.11 -14.21 -26.47
C CYS A 122 3.79 -14.55 -27.94
N MET A 123 3.29 -13.58 -28.72
CA MET A 123 3.04 -13.75 -30.15
C MET A 123 4.31 -14.00 -30.96
N GLU A 124 5.45 -13.46 -30.52
CA GLU A 124 6.76 -13.69 -31.17
C GLU A 124 7.33 -15.10 -30.91
N LEU A 125 7.10 -15.65 -29.75
CA LEU A 125 7.78 -16.88 -29.27
C LEU A 125 6.88 -18.11 -29.18
N THR A 126 5.57 -17.95 -29.38
CA THR A 126 4.61 -19.03 -29.25
C THR A 126 3.56 -18.98 -30.37
N ASP A 127 2.90 -20.11 -30.62
CA ASP A 127 1.80 -20.22 -31.57
C ASP A 127 0.42 -19.90 -30.96
N LEU A 128 0.40 -19.29 -29.74
CA LEU A 128 -0.84 -18.90 -29.09
C LEU A 128 -1.51 -17.75 -29.82
N SER A 129 -2.82 -17.88 -30.03
CA SER A 129 -3.63 -16.80 -30.58
C SER A 129 -3.83 -15.68 -29.54
N GLU A 130 -4.13 -14.46 -30.04
CA GLU A 130 -4.44 -13.31 -29.17
C GLU A 130 -5.62 -13.58 -28.24
N GLU A 131 -6.63 -14.32 -28.71
CA GLU A 131 -7.81 -14.67 -27.92
C GLU A 131 -7.47 -15.63 -26.78
N GLU A 132 -6.64 -16.64 -27.06
CA GLU A 132 -6.15 -17.56 -26.03
C GLU A 132 -5.29 -16.87 -25.00
N PHE A 133 -4.36 -16.00 -25.43
CA PHE A 133 -3.57 -15.20 -24.51
C PHE A 133 -4.46 -14.41 -23.55
N ASN A 134 -5.42 -13.64 -24.06
CA ASN A 134 -6.33 -12.83 -23.25
C ASN A 134 -7.19 -13.68 -22.30
N LYS A 135 -7.58 -14.90 -22.73
CA LYS A 135 -8.36 -15.84 -21.92
C LYS A 135 -7.57 -16.37 -20.72
N TYR A 136 -6.28 -16.66 -20.91
CA TYR A 136 -5.42 -17.22 -19.86
C TYR A 136 -4.84 -16.15 -18.94
N THR A 137 -4.56 -14.94 -19.45
CA THR A 137 -3.98 -13.84 -18.69
C THR A 137 -5.01 -12.90 -18.08
N ASP A 138 -6.29 -13.30 -18.00
CA ASP A 138 -7.34 -12.50 -17.36
C ASP A 138 -7.04 -12.29 -15.87
N PRO A 139 -6.72 -11.06 -15.42
CA PRO A 139 -6.34 -10.81 -14.03
C PRO A 139 -7.43 -11.17 -13.02
N LYS A 140 -8.70 -11.15 -13.44
CA LYS A 140 -9.85 -11.51 -12.58
C LYS A 140 -9.86 -12.98 -12.19
N LYS A 141 -9.15 -13.83 -12.94
CA LYS A 141 -9.02 -15.27 -12.66
C LYS A 141 -7.78 -15.61 -11.84
N MET A 142 -6.96 -14.61 -11.55
CA MET A 142 -5.72 -14.76 -10.76
C MET A 142 -5.91 -14.45 -9.27
N VAL A 143 -7.09 -13.97 -8.88
CA VAL A 143 -7.46 -13.56 -7.51
C VAL A 143 -8.53 -14.48 -6.97
#